data_c272a415c7c07210244026a06f94a775
#
_entry.id   c272a415c7c07210244026a06f94a775
#
_cell.length_a   1.000
_cell.length_b   1.000
_cell.length_c   1.000
_cell.angle_alpha   90.00
_cell.angle_beta   90.00
_cell.angle_gamma   90.00
#
_symmetry.space_group_name_H-M   'P 1'
#
loop_
_entity.id
_entity.type
_entity.pdbx_description
1 polymer ?
#
loop_
_entity_poly.entity_id
_entity_poly.type
_entity_poly.pdbx_seq_one_letter_code
_entity_poly.pdbx_strand_id
1 'polypeptide(L)'
;VLEKALRVFAKMNYEKATQMEIAKACGLSKTGLIYYFPLKQDLFVAVVDKYVFRTQQLENKFQFTAGSFSEFIDQYVDGVENTMNHLVQMLDDGNNPNGCCFNFYYYHLLMQVRLYYPNVEKKLAAIFDQNLQLWKTALQNAKENGEIRQDLDVEETASMFWQVFFGISFEQSFFQGLNIKQLSHRLHFIYSLLKA
;
A
#
# COMPACT_ATOMS: atom_id res chain seq x y z
N VAL A 1 13.67 15.21 6.93
CA VAL A 1 14.59 14.05 7.05
C VAL A 1 13.86 12.78 6.58
N LEU A 2 12.76 12.36 7.22
CA LEU A 2 12.11 11.07 6.95
C LEU A 2 11.71 10.87 5.48
N GLU A 3 11.15 11.88 4.81
CA GLU A 3 10.75 11.79 3.39
C GLU A 3 11.95 11.56 2.46
N LYS A 4 13.06 12.28 2.70
CA LYS A 4 14.30 12.09 1.94
C LYS A 4 14.93 10.73 2.21
N ALA A 5 14.90 10.27 3.46
CA ALA A 5 15.34 8.92 3.82
C ALA A 5 14.46 7.83 3.19
N LEU A 6 13.13 8.04 3.10
CA LEU A 6 12.22 7.16 2.37
C LEU A 6 12.68 6.96 0.91
N ARG A 7 12.98 8.05 0.20
CA ARG A 7 13.48 7.97 -1.20
C ARG A 7 14.77 7.18 -1.33
N VAL A 8 15.70 7.37 -0.39
CA VAL A 8 16.96 6.63 -0.39
C VAL A 8 16.72 5.13 -0.16
N PHE A 9 15.94 4.75 0.86
CA PHE A 9 15.64 3.34 1.13
C PHE A 9 14.84 2.68 0.00
N ALA A 10 13.86 3.38 -0.57
CA ALA A 10 13.06 2.85 -1.66
C ALA A 10 13.88 2.61 -2.94
N LYS A 11 14.83 3.49 -3.27
CA LYS A 11 15.63 3.40 -4.50
C LYS A 11 16.89 2.54 -4.36
N MET A 12 17.58 2.60 -3.21
CA MET A 12 18.88 1.96 -3.03
C MET A 12 18.85 0.61 -2.33
N ASN A 13 17.88 0.29 -1.56
CA ASN A 13 17.73 -0.72 -0.51
C ASN A 13 18.42 -0.37 0.83
N TYR A 14 17.99 -1.10 1.87
CA TYR A 14 18.49 -0.88 3.24
C TYR A 14 20.00 -1.11 3.37
N GLU A 15 20.54 -2.17 2.78
CA GLU A 15 21.96 -2.52 2.96
C GLU A 15 22.90 -1.49 2.35
N LYS A 16 22.59 -1.07 1.11
CA LYS A 16 23.40 -0.09 0.38
C LYS A 16 23.26 1.33 0.90
N ALA A 17 22.11 1.69 1.46
CA ALA A 17 21.86 3.01 2.02
C ALA A 17 22.71 3.24 3.28
N THR A 18 23.81 3.97 3.17
CA THR A 18 24.66 4.35 4.31
C THR A 18 24.09 5.58 5.01
N GLN A 19 24.38 5.73 6.33
CA GLN A 19 24.01 6.95 7.07
C GLN A 19 24.61 8.22 6.43
N MET A 20 25.76 8.12 5.77
CA MET A 20 26.39 9.25 5.08
C MET A 20 25.59 9.65 3.83
N GLU A 21 25.17 8.69 3.02
CA GLU A 21 24.32 8.96 1.83
C GLU A 21 22.97 9.54 2.22
N ILE A 22 22.35 8.99 3.27
CA ILE A 22 21.08 9.51 3.79
C ILE A 22 21.25 10.94 4.32
N ALA A 23 22.32 11.21 5.09
CA ALA A 23 22.62 12.54 5.59
C ALA A 23 22.80 13.54 4.43
N LYS A 24 23.58 13.16 3.40
CA LYS A 24 23.79 13.97 2.19
C LYS A 24 22.45 14.26 1.48
N ALA A 25 21.60 13.26 1.30
CA ALA A 25 20.27 13.43 0.70
C ALA A 25 19.37 14.36 1.54
N CYS A 26 19.53 14.34 2.88
CA CYS A 26 18.82 15.23 3.79
C CYS A 26 19.37 16.66 3.89
N GLY A 27 20.54 16.92 3.31
CA GLY A 27 21.25 18.19 3.49
C GLY A 27 21.83 18.35 4.91
N LEU A 28 22.20 17.24 5.56
CA LEU A 28 22.75 17.19 6.91
C LEU A 28 24.17 16.65 6.89
N SER A 29 24.96 16.98 7.93
CA SER A 29 26.19 16.25 8.23
C SER A 29 25.85 14.86 8.77
N LYS A 30 26.77 13.90 8.64
CA LYS A 30 26.62 12.57 9.23
C LYS A 30 26.38 12.66 10.74
N THR A 31 27.10 13.50 11.45
CA THR A 31 26.94 13.74 12.89
C THR A 31 25.54 14.31 13.22
N GLY A 32 25.05 15.24 12.39
CA GLY A 32 23.71 15.78 12.53
C GLY A 32 22.61 14.74 12.36
N LEU A 33 22.76 13.80 11.42
CA LEU A 33 21.80 12.70 11.27
C LEU A 33 21.88 11.74 12.47
N ILE A 34 23.09 11.35 12.90
CA ILE A 34 23.31 10.43 14.02
C ILE A 34 22.76 10.99 15.33
N TYR A 35 22.77 12.30 15.52
CA TYR A 35 22.18 12.94 16.70
C TYR A 35 20.69 12.61 16.86
N TYR A 36 19.93 12.57 15.74
CA TYR A 36 18.50 12.23 15.77
C TYR A 36 18.24 10.73 15.62
N PHE A 37 19.06 10.04 14.87
CA PHE A 37 18.94 8.61 14.56
C PHE A 37 20.30 7.93 14.71
N PRO A 38 20.67 7.51 15.94
CA PRO A 38 21.96 6.88 16.22
C PRO A 38 22.20 5.64 15.35
N LEU A 39 21.18 4.83 15.14
CA LEU A 39 21.27 3.66 14.28
C LEU A 39 20.48 3.87 12.98
N LYS A 40 20.99 3.32 11.88
CA LYS A 40 20.28 3.30 10.59
C LYS A 40 18.92 2.60 10.72
N GLN A 41 18.85 1.61 11.59
CA GLN A 41 17.62 0.86 11.87
C GLN A 41 16.54 1.74 12.49
N ASP A 42 16.88 2.63 13.42
CA ASP A 42 15.92 3.56 14.05
C ASP A 42 15.28 4.48 13.00
N LEU A 43 16.13 4.98 12.08
CA LEU A 43 15.65 5.79 10.97
C LEU A 43 14.75 5.00 10.01
N PHE A 44 15.14 3.76 9.70
CA PHE A 44 14.33 2.89 8.84
C PHE A 44 12.97 2.59 9.46
N VAL A 45 12.94 2.24 10.75
CA VAL A 45 11.71 2.01 11.52
C VAL A 45 10.81 3.25 11.49
N ALA A 46 11.36 4.45 11.75
CA ALA A 46 10.59 5.69 11.71
C ALA A 46 10.02 6.01 10.32
N VAL A 47 10.77 5.71 9.26
CA VAL A 47 10.31 5.85 7.86
C VAL A 47 9.17 4.88 7.57
N VAL A 48 9.33 3.62 7.93
CA VAL A 48 8.34 2.56 7.69
C VAL A 48 7.05 2.81 8.47
N ASP A 49 7.16 3.18 9.75
CA ASP A 49 5.98 3.50 10.57
C ASP A 49 5.17 4.65 9.96
N LYS A 50 5.85 5.70 9.49
CA LYS A 50 5.17 6.87 8.96
C LYS A 50 4.59 6.65 7.56
N TYR A 51 5.36 6.04 6.65
CA TYR A 51 5.03 6.01 5.22
C TYR A 51 4.51 4.66 4.71
N VAL A 52 4.67 3.60 5.50
CA VAL A 52 4.08 2.30 5.18
C VAL A 52 2.91 2.03 6.11
N PHE A 53 3.14 1.83 7.39
CA PHE A 53 2.09 1.37 8.29
C PHE A 53 0.98 2.40 8.49
N ARG A 54 1.31 3.68 8.70
CA ARG A 54 0.29 4.72 8.86
C ARG A 54 -0.53 4.93 7.58
N THR A 55 0.09 4.83 6.40
CA THR A 55 -0.60 4.98 5.12
C THR A 55 -1.54 3.81 4.83
N GLN A 56 -1.24 2.61 5.36
CA GLN A 56 -2.07 1.42 5.20
C GLN A 56 -3.22 1.31 6.21
N GLN A 57 -3.31 2.19 7.20
CA GLN A 57 -4.48 2.25 8.08
C GLN A 57 -5.73 2.61 7.26
N LEU A 58 -6.82 1.86 7.46
CA LEU A 58 -8.03 1.96 6.61
C LEU A 58 -8.62 3.37 6.64
N GLU A 59 -8.66 4.03 7.79
CA GLU A 59 -9.15 5.38 7.99
C GLU A 59 -8.33 6.47 7.28
N ASN A 60 -7.08 6.18 6.96
CA ASN A 60 -6.22 7.08 6.17
C ASN A 60 -6.31 6.79 4.66
N LYS A 61 -6.75 5.60 4.30
CA LYS A 61 -6.76 5.12 2.92
C LYS A 61 -8.12 5.24 2.27
N PHE A 62 -9.20 4.98 3.03
CA PHE A 62 -10.54 4.89 2.50
C PHE A 62 -11.52 5.80 3.23
N GLN A 63 -12.49 6.33 2.49
CA GLN A 63 -13.64 7.05 3.01
C GLN A 63 -14.90 6.37 2.48
N PHE A 64 -15.47 5.48 3.29
CA PHE A 64 -16.68 4.77 2.91
C PHE A 64 -17.93 5.50 3.38
N THR A 65 -18.91 5.59 2.49
CA THR A 65 -20.28 6.01 2.81
C THR A 65 -21.21 4.79 2.67
N ALA A 66 -22.34 4.83 3.35
CA ALA A 66 -23.37 3.78 3.17
C ALA A 66 -23.85 3.76 1.71
N GLY A 67 -23.97 2.57 1.12
CA GLY A 67 -24.38 2.41 -0.27
C GLY A 67 -24.38 0.95 -0.69
N SER A 68 -24.53 0.73 -2.00
CA SER A 68 -24.47 -0.58 -2.62
C SER A 68 -23.03 -1.14 -2.63
N PHE A 69 -22.89 -2.43 -2.87
CA PHE A 69 -21.59 -3.06 -3.03
C PHE A 69 -20.82 -2.51 -4.25
N SER A 70 -21.55 -2.09 -5.30
CA SER A 70 -20.95 -1.37 -6.44
C SER A 70 -20.27 -0.08 -6.00
N GLU A 71 -20.96 0.74 -5.21
CA GLU A 71 -20.42 2.01 -4.69
C GLU A 71 -19.27 1.77 -3.71
N PHE A 72 -19.32 0.69 -2.93
CA PHE A 72 -18.17 0.28 -2.11
C PHE A 72 -16.94 -0.02 -2.95
N ILE A 73 -17.09 -0.74 -4.07
CA ILE A 73 -15.99 -1.01 -5.00
C ILE A 73 -15.40 0.28 -5.55
N ASP A 74 -16.26 1.24 -5.97
CA ASP A 74 -15.80 2.53 -6.50
C ASP A 74 -15.01 3.31 -5.44
N GLN A 75 -15.52 3.41 -4.21
CA GLN A 75 -14.85 4.08 -3.09
C GLN A 75 -13.52 3.39 -2.71
N TYR A 76 -13.47 2.05 -2.82
CA TYR A 76 -12.23 1.30 -2.63
C TYR A 76 -11.19 1.65 -3.69
N VAL A 77 -11.59 1.69 -4.96
CA VAL A 77 -10.72 2.06 -6.08
C VAL A 77 -10.21 3.48 -5.94
N ASP A 78 -11.07 4.43 -5.58
CA ASP A 78 -10.70 5.82 -5.32
C ASP A 78 -9.67 5.94 -4.18
N GLY A 79 -9.84 5.20 -3.11
CA GLY A 79 -8.88 5.16 -2.00
C GLY A 79 -7.52 4.59 -2.41
N VAL A 80 -7.52 3.58 -3.27
CA VAL A 80 -6.29 3.03 -3.87
C VAL A 80 -5.62 4.07 -4.75
N GLU A 81 -6.36 4.76 -5.63
CA GLU A 81 -5.83 5.81 -6.51
C GLU A 81 -5.22 6.97 -5.73
N ASN A 82 -5.92 7.47 -4.71
CA ASN A 82 -5.43 8.53 -3.83
C ASN A 82 -4.14 8.12 -3.11
N THR A 83 -4.07 6.88 -2.63
CA THR A 83 -2.86 6.34 -2.00
C THR A 83 -1.70 6.28 -2.99
N MET A 84 -1.94 5.85 -4.22
CA MET A 84 -0.92 5.82 -5.27
C MET A 84 -0.42 7.22 -5.63
N ASN A 85 -1.32 8.18 -5.81
CA ASN A 85 -0.96 9.56 -6.12
C ASN A 85 -0.08 10.16 -5.01
N HIS A 86 -0.41 9.87 -3.75
CA HIS A 86 0.39 10.30 -2.61
C HIS A 86 1.78 9.64 -2.60
N LEU A 87 1.88 8.35 -2.91
CA LEU A 87 3.17 7.65 -3.04
C LEU A 87 4.03 8.22 -4.17
N VAL A 88 3.42 8.53 -5.32
CA VAL A 88 4.11 9.19 -6.44
C VAL A 88 4.72 10.50 -5.98
N GLN A 89 3.94 11.37 -5.35
CA GLN A 89 4.43 12.66 -4.84
C GLN A 89 5.58 12.52 -3.83
N MET A 90 5.50 11.53 -2.95
CA MET A 90 6.55 11.29 -1.96
C MET A 90 7.84 10.71 -2.55
N LEU A 91 7.74 9.83 -3.55
CA LEU A 91 8.88 9.12 -4.12
C LEU A 91 9.51 9.83 -5.32
N ASP A 92 8.78 10.74 -5.95
CA ASP A 92 9.31 11.56 -7.05
C ASP A 92 10.28 12.62 -6.50
N ASP A 93 11.48 12.64 -7.05
CA ASP A 93 12.52 13.63 -6.76
C ASP A 93 12.81 14.54 -7.95
N GLY A 94 11.96 14.50 -8.98
CA GLY A 94 12.15 15.27 -10.23
C GLY A 94 13.24 14.71 -11.14
N ASN A 95 13.96 13.65 -10.75
CA ASN A 95 15.05 13.03 -11.50
C ASN A 95 14.64 11.65 -12.04
N ASN A 96 13.45 11.56 -12.64
CA ASN A 96 12.95 10.29 -13.15
C ASN A 96 12.82 10.31 -14.69
N PRO A 97 13.93 10.13 -15.44
CA PRO A 97 13.96 10.30 -16.89
C PRO A 97 13.12 9.26 -17.65
N ASN A 98 12.72 8.16 -17.01
CA ASN A 98 12.05 7.04 -17.67
C ASN A 98 10.60 6.82 -17.21
N GLY A 99 9.97 7.77 -16.50
CA GLY A 99 8.62 7.60 -15.97
C GLY A 99 8.50 6.36 -15.06
N CYS A 100 9.53 6.13 -14.23
CA CYS A 100 9.66 4.91 -13.47
C CYS A 100 8.45 4.66 -12.58
N CYS A 101 8.06 3.43 -12.50
CA CYS A 101 6.95 2.95 -11.71
C CYS A 101 7.21 3.14 -10.20
N PHE A 102 6.57 4.13 -9.60
CA PHE A 102 6.68 4.37 -8.15
C PHE A 102 6.13 3.21 -7.33
N ASN A 103 5.20 2.43 -7.88
CA ASN A 103 4.72 1.20 -7.27
C ASN A 103 5.86 0.17 -7.12
N PHE A 104 6.78 0.08 -8.08
CA PHE A 104 7.95 -0.79 -7.96
C PHE A 104 8.81 -0.40 -6.74
N TYR A 105 9.11 0.88 -6.56
CA TYR A 105 9.87 1.33 -5.40
C TYR A 105 9.15 1.11 -4.08
N TYR A 106 7.82 1.20 -4.08
CA TYR A 106 7.03 0.88 -2.89
C TYR A 106 7.11 -0.61 -2.55
N TYR A 107 6.92 -1.50 -3.54
CA TYR A 107 7.06 -2.95 -3.31
C TYR A 107 8.50 -3.33 -2.94
N HIS A 108 9.50 -2.71 -3.56
CA HIS A 108 10.90 -2.87 -3.18
C HIS A 108 11.13 -2.49 -1.71
N LEU A 109 10.52 -1.41 -1.24
CA LEU A 109 10.56 -1.03 0.18
C LEU A 109 9.83 -2.06 1.07
N LEU A 110 8.67 -2.56 0.65
CA LEU A 110 7.91 -3.55 1.43
C LEU A 110 8.71 -4.85 1.64
N MET A 111 9.46 -5.31 0.64
CA MET A 111 10.34 -6.48 0.81
C MET A 111 11.43 -6.23 1.85
N GLN A 112 11.97 -5.01 1.89
CA GLN A 112 12.95 -4.62 2.91
C GLN A 112 12.33 -4.54 4.32
N VAL A 113 11.08 -4.10 4.41
CA VAL A 113 10.34 -4.08 5.69
C VAL A 113 10.31 -5.48 6.31
N ARG A 114 10.03 -6.51 5.52
CA ARG A 114 10.03 -7.90 6.01
C ARG A 114 11.40 -8.34 6.53
N LEU A 115 12.48 -7.85 5.95
CA LEU A 115 13.86 -8.26 6.28
C LEU A 115 14.46 -7.46 7.44
N TYR A 116 14.18 -6.17 7.53
CA TYR A 116 14.94 -5.24 8.39
C TYR A 116 14.12 -4.52 9.45
N TYR A 117 12.78 -4.61 9.40
CA TYR A 117 11.93 -4.05 10.45
C TYR A 117 11.75 -5.06 11.59
N PRO A 118 12.09 -4.70 12.85
CA PRO A 118 12.02 -5.64 13.97
C PRO A 118 10.59 -6.13 14.24
N ASN A 119 10.42 -7.44 14.43
CA ASN A 119 9.15 -8.07 14.82
C ASN A 119 7.94 -7.66 13.94
N VAL A 120 8.17 -7.54 12.65
CA VAL A 120 7.20 -6.98 11.69
C VAL A 120 6.00 -7.89 11.42
N GLU A 121 6.12 -9.19 11.64
CA GLU A 121 5.12 -10.20 11.27
C GLU A 121 3.73 -9.86 11.82
N LYS A 122 3.65 -9.46 13.10
CA LYS A 122 2.38 -9.10 13.75
C LYS A 122 1.74 -7.86 13.12
N LYS A 123 2.56 -6.86 12.76
CA LYS A 123 2.06 -5.64 12.10
C LYS A 123 1.57 -5.93 10.69
N LEU A 124 2.29 -6.74 9.92
CA LEU A 124 1.87 -7.16 8.59
C LEU A 124 0.59 -8.00 8.63
N ALA A 125 0.52 -8.99 9.53
CA ALA A 125 -0.68 -9.79 9.73
C ALA A 125 -1.89 -8.90 10.03
N ALA A 126 -1.76 -7.96 10.97
CA ALA A 126 -2.86 -7.05 11.33
C ALA A 126 -3.34 -6.20 10.12
N ILE A 127 -2.44 -5.73 9.26
CA ILE A 127 -2.82 -4.98 8.05
C ILE A 127 -3.58 -5.89 7.06
N PHE A 128 -3.11 -7.10 6.84
CA PHE A 128 -3.79 -8.04 5.94
C PHE A 128 -5.15 -8.45 6.47
N ASP A 129 -5.25 -8.75 7.77
CA ASP A 129 -6.51 -9.09 8.43
C ASP A 129 -7.52 -7.93 8.36
N GLN A 130 -7.09 -6.68 8.59
CA GLN A 130 -7.95 -5.51 8.47
C GLN A 130 -8.49 -5.32 7.06
N ASN A 131 -7.65 -5.48 6.03
CA ASN A 131 -8.10 -5.38 4.65
C ASN A 131 -9.06 -6.52 4.27
N LEU A 132 -8.79 -7.75 4.70
CA LEU A 132 -9.71 -8.88 4.48
C LEU A 132 -11.04 -8.63 5.19
N GLN A 133 -11.02 -8.18 6.44
CA GLN A 133 -12.24 -7.88 7.21
C GLN A 133 -13.07 -6.77 6.57
N LEU A 134 -12.44 -5.78 5.95
CA LEU A 134 -13.12 -4.73 5.20
C LEU A 134 -14.00 -5.33 4.07
N TRP A 135 -13.43 -6.21 3.25
CA TRP A 135 -14.15 -6.90 2.17
C TRP A 135 -15.23 -7.82 2.71
N LYS A 136 -14.95 -8.56 3.80
CA LYS A 136 -15.94 -9.44 4.45
C LYS A 136 -17.18 -8.65 4.91
N THR A 137 -16.96 -7.51 5.56
CA THR A 137 -18.06 -6.65 6.03
C THR A 137 -18.90 -6.13 4.86
N ALA A 138 -18.26 -5.66 3.80
CA ALA A 138 -18.99 -5.16 2.63
C ALA A 138 -19.79 -6.25 1.91
N LEU A 139 -19.22 -7.45 1.75
CA LEU A 139 -19.90 -8.60 1.15
C LEU A 139 -21.05 -9.12 2.02
N GLN A 140 -20.87 -9.15 3.34
CA GLN A 140 -21.93 -9.54 4.27
C GLN A 140 -23.13 -8.59 4.15
N ASN A 141 -22.90 -7.28 4.13
CA ASN A 141 -23.94 -6.28 3.93
C ASN A 141 -24.64 -6.46 2.57
N ALA A 142 -23.89 -6.68 1.48
CA ALA A 142 -24.44 -6.92 0.16
C ALA A 142 -25.32 -8.19 0.11
N LYS A 143 -24.93 -9.23 0.83
CA LYS A 143 -25.68 -10.47 0.97
C LYS A 143 -26.99 -10.24 1.73
N GLU A 144 -26.94 -9.52 2.85
CA GLU A 144 -28.12 -9.17 3.67
C GLU A 144 -29.10 -8.28 2.90
N ASN A 145 -28.60 -7.38 2.06
CA ASN A 145 -29.42 -6.52 1.19
C ASN A 145 -29.93 -7.22 -0.08
N GLY A 146 -29.56 -8.48 -0.33
CA GLY A 146 -30.00 -9.23 -1.50
C GLY A 146 -29.33 -8.79 -2.81
N GLU A 147 -28.21 -8.07 -2.75
CA GLU A 147 -27.45 -7.65 -3.93
C GLU A 147 -26.64 -8.79 -4.55
N ILE A 148 -26.25 -9.77 -3.74
CA ILE A 148 -25.49 -10.95 -4.14
C ILE A 148 -26.17 -12.24 -3.66
N ARG A 149 -25.84 -13.34 -4.31
CA ARG A 149 -26.42 -14.66 -4.03
C ARG A 149 -26.19 -15.09 -2.58
N GLN A 150 -27.19 -15.75 -2.01
CA GLN A 150 -27.19 -16.18 -0.61
C GLN A 150 -26.29 -17.40 -0.33
N ASP A 151 -25.96 -18.18 -1.36
CA ASP A 151 -25.12 -19.39 -1.27
C ASP A 151 -23.61 -19.10 -1.25
N LEU A 152 -23.21 -17.84 -1.42
CA LEU A 152 -21.80 -17.45 -1.45
C LEU A 152 -21.13 -17.60 -0.07
N ASP A 153 -19.92 -18.15 -0.08
CA ASP A 153 -19.00 -18.08 1.04
C ASP A 153 -18.35 -16.68 1.09
N VAL A 154 -18.71 -15.92 2.11
CA VAL A 154 -18.25 -14.53 2.27
C VAL A 154 -16.74 -14.46 2.52
N GLU A 155 -16.15 -15.43 3.26
CA GLU A 155 -14.72 -15.46 3.56
C GLU A 155 -13.89 -15.70 2.31
N GLU A 156 -14.23 -16.74 1.56
CA GLU A 156 -13.52 -17.06 0.31
C GLU A 156 -13.71 -15.96 -0.73
N THR A 157 -14.91 -15.40 -0.84
CA THR A 157 -15.19 -14.32 -1.78
C THR A 157 -14.40 -13.05 -1.42
N ALA A 158 -14.31 -12.69 -0.14
CA ALA A 158 -13.51 -11.55 0.32
C ALA A 158 -12.01 -11.76 0.00
N SER A 159 -11.51 -12.97 0.23
CA SER A 159 -10.13 -13.35 -0.11
C SER A 159 -9.85 -13.17 -1.61
N MET A 160 -10.79 -13.54 -2.49
CA MET A 160 -10.65 -13.34 -3.93
C MET A 160 -10.53 -11.87 -4.31
N PHE A 161 -11.39 -10.98 -3.79
CA PHE A 161 -11.30 -9.54 -4.05
C PHE A 161 -9.96 -8.96 -3.61
N TRP A 162 -9.51 -9.30 -2.40
CA TRP A 162 -8.23 -8.87 -1.86
C TRP A 162 -7.04 -9.38 -2.70
N GLN A 163 -7.04 -10.65 -3.05
CA GLN A 163 -5.98 -11.26 -3.84
C GLN A 163 -5.91 -10.71 -5.27
N VAL A 164 -7.05 -10.41 -5.88
CA VAL A 164 -7.10 -9.78 -7.21
C VAL A 164 -6.50 -8.38 -7.16
N PHE A 165 -6.84 -7.56 -6.17
CA PHE A 165 -6.22 -6.24 -5.99
C PHE A 165 -4.70 -6.39 -5.80
N PHE A 166 -4.28 -7.22 -4.85
CA PHE A 166 -2.87 -7.38 -4.51
C PHE A 166 -2.07 -7.94 -5.71
N GLY A 167 -2.61 -8.94 -6.39
CA GLY A 167 -1.98 -9.56 -7.55
C GLY A 167 -1.80 -8.60 -8.71
N ILE A 168 -2.84 -7.86 -9.10
CA ILE A 168 -2.76 -6.85 -10.17
C ILE A 168 -1.79 -5.74 -9.80
N SER A 169 -1.86 -5.24 -8.57
CA SER A 169 -0.98 -4.16 -8.11
C SER A 169 0.49 -4.58 -8.11
N PHE A 170 0.78 -5.79 -7.64
CA PHE A 170 2.13 -6.35 -7.66
C PHE A 170 2.63 -6.62 -9.09
N GLU A 171 1.84 -7.32 -9.91
CA GLU A 171 2.18 -7.61 -11.31
C GLU A 171 2.50 -6.33 -12.08
N GLN A 172 1.63 -5.35 -12.03
CA GLN A 172 1.79 -4.10 -12.77
C GLN A 172 2.92 -3.21 -12.24
N SER A 173 3.37 -3.45 -11.01
CA SER A 173 4.54 -2.74 -10.47
C SER A 173 5.83 -2.99 -11.26
N PHE A 174 5.92 -4.11 -11.98
CA PHE A 174 7.06 -4.41 -12.86
C PHE A 174 7.03 -3.65 -14.20
N PHE A 175 5.94 -2.95 -14.50
CA PHE A 175 5.74 -2.24 -15.75
C PHE A 175 5.48 -0.75 -15.51
N GLN A 176 4.30 -0.26 -15.84
CA GLN A 176 3.94 1.17 -15.74
C GLN A 176 3.21 1.54 -14.45
N GLY A 177 3.05 0.59 -13.53
CA GLY A 177 2.29 0.76 -12.30
C GLY A 177 0.83 0.37 -12.44
N LEU A 178 0.11 0.37 -11.32
CA LEU A 178 -1.27 -0.06 -11.24
C LEU A 178 -2.17 0.80 -12.13
N ASN A 179 -2.85 0.14 -13.06
CA ASN A 179 -3.88 0.74 -13.89
C ASN A 179 -5.22 0.73 -13.14
N ILE A 180 -5.63 1.88 -12.64
CA ILE A 180 -6.85 2.06 -11.84
C ILE A 180 -8.11 1.65 -12.61
N LYS A 181 -8.21 1.98 -13.90
CA LYS A 181 -9.36 1.58 -14.74
C LYS A 181 -9.45 0.06 -14.88
N GLN A 182 -8.32 -0.61 -15.02
CA GLN A 182 -8.27 -2.06 -15.11
C GLN A 182 -8.63 -2.70 -13.75
N LEU A 183 -8.16 -2.15 -12.65
CA LEU A 183 -8.54 -2.59 -11.31
C LEU A 183 -10.05 -2.49 -11.11
N SER A 184 -10.63 -1.31 -11.35
CA SER A 184 -12.08 -1.09 -11.25
C SER A 184 -12.86 -2.09 -12.10
N HIS A 185 -12.47 -2.24 -13.38
CA HIS A 185 -13.10 -3.21 -14.29
C HIS A 185 -13.06 -4.64 -13.75
N ARG A 186 -11.93 -5.07 -13.21
CA ARG A 186 -11.78 -6.44 -12.66
C ARG A 186 -12.66 -6.68 -11.43
N LEU A 187 -12.69 -5.73 -10.50
CA LEU A 187 -13.51 -5.85 -9.29
C LEU A 187 -15.00 -5.84 -9.64
N HIS A 188 -15.45 -4.96 -10.54
CA HIS A 188 -16.84 -4.95 -11.01
C HIS A 188 -17.20 -6.20 -11.83
N PHE A 189 -16.26 -6.75 -12.60
CA PHE A 189 -16.47 -8.02 -13.29
C PHE A 189 -16.73 -9.15 -12.29
N ILE A 190 -15.90 -9.27 -11.24
CA ILE A 190 -16.14 -10.27 -10.19
C ILE A 190 -17.52 -10.05 -9.55
N TYR A 191 -17.85 -8.82 -9.18
CA TYR A 191 -19.17 -8.49 -8.62
C TYR A 191 -20.31 -8.91 -9.55
N SER A 192 -20.16 -8.70 -10.86
CA SER A 192 -21.20 -9.11 -11.83
C SER A 192 -21.50 -10.61 -11.81
N LEU A 193 -20.51 -11.44 -11.45
CA LEU A 193 -20.67 -12.89 -11.32
C LEU A 193 -21.34 -13.32 -9.99
N LEU A 194 -21.40 -12.42 -9.02
CA LEU A 194 -21.94 -12.67 -7.68
C LEU A 194 -23.41 -12.23 -7.54
N LYS A 195 -23.92 -11.43 -8.46
CA LYS A 195 -25.29 -10.89 -8.40
C LYS A 195 -26.34 -11.96 -8.24
N ALA A 196 -27.38 -11.62 -7.47
CA ALA A 196 -28.56 -12.46 -7.24
C ALA A 196 -29.45 -12.58 -8.50
#